data_152115ad312c5a052a53f6e5e3a2f3ca
#
_entry.id   152115ad312c5a052a53f6e5e3a2f3ca
#
_cell.length_a   1.000
_cell.length_b   1.000
_cell.length_c   1.000
_cell.angle_alpha   90.00
_cell.angle_beta   90.00
_cell.angle_gamma   90.00
#
_symmetry.space_group_name_H-M   'P 1'
#
loop_
_entity.id
_entity.type
_entity.pdbx_description
1 polymer ?
#
loop_
_entity_poly.entity_id
_entity_poly.type
_entity_poly.pdbx_seq_one_letter_code
_entity_poly.pdbx_strand_id
1 'polypeptide(L)'
;MGVCVAEPLTSALAMPRQEPSDKGMARRVLGKGRVTVLATALALAAAGIAIAITYHTIRTWRPDIPRVWDESELAGWATPLAALGEAPTHMSAADYYAIPEENLLSYPLYMPDREPAGYWEHIQSVGPQPLFEPDKLVTQPDWIAAGERVFLDAVVLKTLDLKVIAMARSLEAMQARGTGPLPDGTINGLRWVPTKDGVAVGLTNCSACHLLYLPDNTPVPGASSFAIPNNFRNGIGSAIREAEHTLPGEVPFALTGSIGDAAYQAYGAPWVHDPSGERLREITGAGFNAYIGAGIRGGGVARWNGSILYPAKIPDLIGMKERKYIDHTGTHLHRNIGDLMRYAALVSFADDIDFAGQRMTLPGTERFRTRLPDAALYALALYIYSLQPPPNPNPFDMRAEAGQKIFERERCARCHTPPLYTNNKLTLAEGFTPPDDSPLDIVRTSVRTDPGLALRTRKGTGFYKVPSLKGLWYRGHYLHDGSVASLEEMFDPDRLRETHEPKGFTPPGVVSRAIPGHEFGLELTADERVELIAFLRAL
;
A
#
# COMPACT_ATOMS: atom_id res chain seq x y z
N MET A 1 31.53 0.40 53.56
CA MET A 1 32.90 0.43 54.12
C MET A 1 33.76 1.06 53.05
N GLY A 2 34.19 2.21 53.24
CA GLY A 2 35.08 3.19 53.75
C GLY A 2 35.36 4.16 52.62
N VAL A 3 34.96 5.37 52.57
CA VAL A 3 35.38 6.66 53.19
C VAL A 3 36.88 6.92 53.18
N CYS A 4 37.25 8.03 52.49
CA CYS A 4 38.33 9.02 52.84
C CYS A 4 38.28 10.13 51.79
N VAL A 5 37.79 11.27 51.99
CA VAL A 5 38.05 12.54 52.65
C VAL A 5 39.53 12.93 52.76
N ALA A 6 39.93 14.07 52.21
CA ALA A 6 40.92 15.04 52.69
C ALA A 6 40.85 16.37 51.91
N GLU A 7 40.42 17.40 52.57
CA GLU A 7 40.88 18.81 52.50
C GLU A 7 42.07 19.00 53.43
N PRO A 8 42.57 20.25 53.61
CA PRO A 8 42.96 21.41 52.81
C PRO A 8 44.41 21.89 53.08
N LEU A 9 44.84 22.98 52.49
CA LEU A 9 45.73 23.94 53.23
C LEU A 9 45.87 25.30 52.53
N THR A 10 45.55 26.28 53.28
CA THR A 10 45.67 27.72 53.20
C THR A 10 47.11 28.24 53.07
N SER A 11 47.32 29.39 52.46
CA SER A 11 48.23 30.44 52.98
C SER A 11 47.92 31.81 52.36
N ALA A 12 47.70 32.76 53.21
CA ALA A 12 47.45 34.19 53.00
C ALA A 12 48.73 34.95 52.80
N LEU A 13 48.72 36.04 52.06
CA LEU A 13 49.54 37.25 52.28
C LEU A 13 48.79 38.49 51.75
N ALA A 14 48.81 39.51 52.59
CA ALA A 14 48.02 40.71 52.57
C ALA A 14 48.75 41.94 51.98
N MET A 15 47.92 42.86 51.38
CA MET A 15 47.94 44.33 51.35
C MET A 15 48.84 45.06 50.35
N PRO A 16 48.49 46.31 49.85
CA PRO A 16 47.50 47.26 50.37
C PRO A 16 46.52 47.88 49.35
N ARG A 17 45.54 48.60 49.94
CA ARG A 17 44.46 49.34 49.25
C ARG A 17 44.98 50.58 48.49
N GLN A 18 44.44 50.79 47.29
CA GLN A 18 44.27 52.10 46.66
C GLN A 18 42.83 52.26 46.26
N GLU A 19 42.14 53.27 46.71
CA GLU A 19 40.81 53.69 46.30
C GLU A 19 40.87 54.26 44.90
N PRO A 20 39.97 53.85 44.00
CA PRO A 20 39.76 54.56 42.74
C PRO A 20 38.50 55.42 42.85
N SER A 21 38.64 56.68 42.40
CA SER A 21 37.64 57.72 42.35
C SER A 21 36.34 57.36 41.65
N ASP A 22 35.25 57.70 42.27
CA ASP A 22 33.84 57.35 42.01
C ASP A 22 33.23 58.06 40.78
N LYS A 23 33.99 58.54 39.79
CA LYS A 23 33.44 59.21 38.62
C LYS A 23 33.47 58.42 37.28
N GLY A 24 34.11 57.26 37.22
CA GLY A 24 34.25 56.45 35.99
C GLY A 24 33.26 55.30 35.87
N MET A 25 32.67 54.86 36.97
CA MET A 25 31.87 53.60 36.98
C MET A 25 30.42 53.78 36.54
N ALA A 26 29.80 54.97 36.76
CA ALA A 26 28.41 55.23 36.37
C ALA A 26 28.20 55.32 34.84
N ARG A 27 29.19 55.81 34.09
CA ARG A 27 29.07 55.88 32.61
C ARG A 27 29.28 54.53 31.90
N ARG A 28 30.04 53.57 32.43
CA ARG A 28 30.27 52.23 31.87
C ARG A 28 29.11 51.27 32.11
N VAL A 29 28.43 51.35 33.25
CA VAL A 29 27.27 50.51 33.57
C VAL A 29 26.05 50.89 32.75
N LEU A 30 25.81 52.21 32.51
CA LEU A 30 24.72 52.67 31.67
C LEU A 30 24.92 52.34 30.18
N GLY A 31 26.17 52.28 29.70
CA GLY A 31 26.49 51.87 28.33
C GLY A 31 26.25 50.35 28.09
N LYS A 32 26.70 49.51 29.04
CA LYS A 32 26.50 48.03 28.92
C LYS A 32 25.04 47.64 29.02
N GLY A 33 24.25 48.25 29.90
CA GLY A 33 22.82 47.97 30.03
C GLY A 33 22.04 48.36 28.75
N ARG A 34 22.37 49.49 28.12
CA ARG A 34 21.73 49.90 26.86
C ARG A 34 22.08 48.99 25.66
N VAL A 35 23.33 48.52 25.59
CA VAL A 35 23.76 47.58 24.54
C VAL A 35 23.09 46.22 24.74
N THR A 36 22.98 45.74 25.99
CA THR A 36 22.30 44.46 26.28
C THR A 36 20.81 44.55 25.98
N VAL A 37 20.13 45.61 26.37
CA VAL A 37 18.70 45.82 26.06
C VAL A 37 18.46 45.91 24.55
N LEU A 38 19.31 46.63 23.81
CA LEU A 38 19.21 46.72 22.37
C LEU A 38 19.45 45.37 21.66
N ALA A 39 20.44 44.59 22.11
CA ALA A 39 20.75 43.28 21.59
C ALA A 39 19.60 42.29 21.87
N THR A 40 19.00 42.33 23.05
CA THR A 40 17.85 41.49 23.40
C THR A 40 16.61 41.88 22.56
N ALA A 41 16.36 43.17 22.38
CA ALA A 41 15.24 43.63 21.54
C ALA A 41 15.41 43.24 20.06
N LEU A 42 16.62 43.31 19.52
CA LEU A 42 16.94 42.84 18.17
C LEU A 42 16.80 41.33 18.03
N ALA A 43 17.22 40.56 19.01
CA ALA A 43 17.06 39.10 19.01
C ALA A 43 15.58 38.68 19.06
N LEU A 44 14.75 39.35 19.87
CA LEU A 44 13.31 39.11 19.95
C LEU A 44 12.61 39.53 18.65
N ALA A 45 13.01 40.67 18.04
CA ALA A 45 12.49 41.09 16.76
C ALA A 45 12.84 40.09 15.63
N ALA A 46 14.08 39.59 15.58
CA ALA A 46 14.52 38.59 14.63
C ALA A 46 13.77 37.26 14.82
N ALA A 47 13.58 36.83 16.07
CA ALA A 47 12.78 35.64 16.38
C ALA A 47 11.31 35.83 15.97
N GLY A 48 10.73 36.99 16.24
CA GLY A 48 9.36 37.33 15.80
C GLY A 48 9.21 37.34 14.28
N ILE A 49 10.19 37.88 13.55
CA ILE A 49 10.22 37.86 12.09
C ILE A 49 10.36 36.43 11.56
N ALA A 50 11.26 35.62 12.14
CA ALA A 50 11.44 34.23 11.75
C ALA A 50 10.16 33.41 11.97
N ILE A 51 9.49 33.58 13.11
CA ILE A 51 8.20 32.96 13.41
C ILE A 51 7.13 33.42 12.41
N ALA A 52 7.05 34.72 12.11
CA ALA A 52 6.09 35.25 11.16
C ALA A 52 6.33 34.76 9.73
N ILE A 53 7.59 34.68 9.28
CA ILE A 53 7.96 34.10 7.99
C ILE A 53 7.59 32.63 7.93
N THR A 54 7.94 31.85 8.96
CA THR A 54 7.60 30.43 9.03
C THR A 54 6.09 30.22 9.02
N TYR A 55 5.35 31.00 9.80
CA TYR A 55 3.89 30.93 9.86
C TYR A 55 3.25 31.35 8.52
N HIS A 56 3.76 32.40 7.87
CA HIS A 56 3.28 32.83 6.56
C HIS A 56 3.57 31.79 5.47
N THR A 57 4.78 31.22 5.47
CA THR A 57 5.17 30.16 4.51
C THR A 57 4.30 28.91 4.67
N ILE A 58 4.02 28.49 5.92
CA ILE A 58 3.12 27.37 6.19
C ILE A 58 1.70 27.67 5.69
N ARG A 59 1.22 28.91 5.91
CA ARG A 59 -0.15 29.30 5.58
C ARG A 59 -0.38 29.54 4.08
N THR A 60 0.68 29.71 3.30
CA THR A 60 0.60 29.99 1.86
C THR A 60 1.09 28.84 0.98
N TRP A 61 1.38 27.67 1.58
CA TRP A 61 1.80 26.51 0.80
C TRP A 61 0.68 26.07 -0.16
N ARG A 62 0.96 26.14 -1.44
CA ARG A 62 0.09 25.69 -2.52
C ARG A 62 0.91 24.77 -3.41
N PRO A 63 0.57 23.48 -3.50
CA PRO A 63 1.30 22.58 -4.38
C PRO A 63 1.00 22.90 -5.85
N ASP A 64 2.01 22.72 -6.69
CA ASP A 64 1.79 22.54 -8.11
C ASP A 64 1.34 21.10 -8.33
N ILE A 65 0.04 20.91 -8.56
CA ILE A 65 -0.56 19.60 -8.74
C ILE A 65 -0.37 19.17 -10.19
N PRO A 66 0.43 18.12 -10.45
CA PRO A 66 0.59 17.67 -11.82
C PRO A 66 -0.73 17.13 -12.36
N ARG A 67 -0.95 17.35 -13.64
CA ARG A 67 -2.06 16.73 -14.35
C ARG A 67 -1.85 15.20 -14.32
N VAL A 68 -2.83 14.46 -13.80
CA VAL A 68 -2.71 13.01 -13.61
C VAL A 68 -2.54 12.29 -14.95
N TRP A 69 -3.35 12.65 -15.94
CA TRP A 69 -3.31 12.07 -17.28
C TRP A 69 -2.75 13.07 -18.28
N ASP A 70 -1.52 12.87 -18.68
CA ASP A 70 -0.81 13.68 -19.66
C ASP A 70 -0.11 12.77 -20.65
N GLU A 71 -0.27 13.01 -21.96
CA GLU A 71 0.26 12.15 -23.02
C GLU A 71 1.78 12.00 -22.95
N SER A 72 2.47 13.08 -22.60
CA SER A 72 3.95 13.06 -22.47
C SER A 72 4.41 12.20 -21.28
N GLU A 73 3.63 12.17 -20.20
CA GLU A 73 3.93 11.39 -19.00
C GLU A 73 3.51 9.92 -19.13
N LEU A 74 2.48 9.62 -19.93
CA LEU A 74 2.07 8.27 -20.28
C LEU A 74 3.14 7.58 -21.14
N ALA A 75 3.86 8.34 -21.95
CA ALA A 75 4.95 7.82 -22.76
C ALA A 75 6.04 7.20 -21.87
N GLY A 76 6.34 5.93 -22.09
CA GLY A 76 7.35 5.19 -21.33
C GLY A 76 7.00 4.93 -19.85
N TRP A 77 5.74 5.13 -19.43
CA TRP A 77 5.29 4.78 -18.08
C TRP A 77 5.12 3.27 -17.89
N ALA A 78 4.60 2.59 -18.91
CA ALA A 78 4.43 1.13 -18.88
C ALA A 78 5.61 0.40 -19.52
N THR A 79 5.95 -0.75 -18.94
CA THR A 79 7.00 -1.66 -19.43
C THR A 79 6.44 -2.53 -20.56
N PRO A 80 7.21 -2.82 -21.61
CA PRO A 80 6.83 -3.77 -22.66
C PRO A 80 6.44 -5.13 -22.08
N LEU A 81 5.39 -5.73 -22.64
CA LEU A 81 4.96 -7.09 -22.28
C LEU A 81 5.83 -8.13 -23.00
N ALA A 82 6.23 -9.16 -22.28
CA ALA A 82 7.11 -10.21 -22.77
C ALA A 82 6.59 -10.88 -24.07
N ALA A 83 5.29 -11.14 -24.11
CA ALA A 83 4.67 -11.83 -25.24
C ALA A 83 4.38 -10.92 -26.45
N LEU A 84 4.28 -9.61 -26.25
CA LEU A 84 3.98 -8.64 -27.31
C LEU A 84 5.23 -7.89 -27.81
N GLY A 85 6.23 -7.73 -26.94
CA GLY A 85 7.41 -6.87 -27.21
C GLY A 85 7.11 -5.38 -27.17
N GLU A 86 5.89 -4.99 -26.84
CA GLU A 86 5.42 -3.60 -26.74
C GLU A 86 4.66 -3.36 -25.44
N ALA A 87 4.63 -2.10 -25.01
CA ALA A 87 3.92 -1.69 -23.82
C ALA A 87 2.40 -1.57 -24.08
N PRO A 88 1.55 -1.83 -23.07
CA PRO A 88 0.13 -1.52 -23.17
C PRO A 88 -0.08 -0.01 -23.36
N THR A 89 -1.11 0.34 -24.11
CA THR A 89 -1.52 1.73 -24.34
C THR A 89 -2.66 2.09 -23.41
N HIS A 90 -2.51 3.20 -22.72
CA HIS A 90 -3.56 3.77 -21.87
C HIS A 90 -4.51 4.63 -22.70
N MET A 91 -5.71 4.90 -22.15
CA MET A 91 -6.65 5.82 -22.81
C MET A 91 -6.02 7.20 -23.00
N SER A 92 -6.56 7.99 -23.91
CA SER A 92 -6.10 9.37 -24.13
C SER A 92 -6.43 10.27 -22.93
N ALA A 93 -5.69 11.36 -22.78
CA ALA A 93 -6.00 12.37 -21.76
C ALA A 93 -7.40 12.97 -21.97
N ALA A 94 -7.82 13.14 -23.22
CA ALA A 94 -9.17 13.64 -23.53
C ALA A 94 -10.25 12.68 -23.02
N ASP A 95 -10.12 11.38 -23.25
CA ASP A 95 -11.07 10.37 -22.80
C ASP A 95 -11.07 10.26 -21.26
N TYR A 96 -9.88 10.28 -20.63
CA TYR A 96 -9.77 10.24 -19.18
C TYR A 96 -10.49 11.42 -18.50
N TYR A 97 -10.27 12.63 -18.98
CA TYR A 97 -10.91 13.83 -18.41
C TYR A 97 -12.38 14.00 -18.82
N ALA A 98 -12.87 13.23 -19.78
CA ALA A 98 -14.29 13.12 -20.06
C ALA A 98 -15.06 12.22 -19.06
N ILE A 99 -14.35 11.37 -18.28
CA ILE A 99 -14.96 10.57 -17.20
C ILE A 99 -15.45 11.54 -16.10
N PRO A 100 -16.71 11.40 -15.65
CA PRO A 100 -17.27 12.24 -14.61
C PRO A 100 -16.43 12.22 -13.33
N GLU A 101 -16.12 13.40 -12.82
CA GLU A 101 -15.38 13.55 -11.57
C GLU A 101 -16.28 13.34 -10.37
N GLU A 102 -15.79 12.61 -9.38
CA GLU A 102 -16.51 12.37 -8.14
C GLU A 102 -15.58 12.47 -6.92
N ASN A 103 -16.01 13.25 -5.94
CA ASN A 103 -15.30 13.46 -4.68
C ASN A 103 -16.35 13.52 -3.55
N LEU A 104 -16.99 12.38 -3.25
CA LEU A 104 -18.07 12.31 -2.26
C LEU A 104 -17.57 11.88 -0.90
N LEU A 105 -17.99 12.62 0.14
CA LEU A 105 -17.81 12.22 1.52
C LEU A 105 -18.64 10.97 1.80
N SER A 106 -18.00 9.96 2.37
CA SER A 106 -18.64 8.75 2.83
C SER A 106 -18.58 8.64 4.36
N TYR A 107 -19.44 7.83 4.92
CA TYR A 107 -19.60 7.67 6.35
C TYR A 107 -19.41 6.20 6.74
N PRO A 108 -18.87 5.89 7.94
CA PRO A 108 -18.71 4.53 8.41
C PRO A 108 -20.01 3.73 8.33
N LEU A 109 -19.94 2.49 7.90
CA LEU A 109 -21.03 1.54 8.05
C LEU A 109 -20.75 0.73 9.32
N TYR A 110 -21.68 0.76 10.28
CA TYR A 110 -21.59 0.02 11.53
C TYR A 110 -22.33 -1.31 11.44
N MET A 111 -21.93 -2.29 12.26
CA MET A 111 -22.84 -3.38 12.60
C MET A 111 -24.12 -2.79 13.19
N PRO A 112 -25.31 -3.29 12.81
CA PRO A 112 -26.58 -2.69 13.24
C PRO A 112 -26.78 -2.55 14.76
N ASP A 113 -26.20 -3.46 15.56
CA ASP A 113 -26.20 -3.41 17.03
C ASP A 113 -25.13 -2.46 17.63
N ARG A 114 -24.28 -1.88 16.81
CA ARG A 114 -23.21 -0.94 17.20
C ARG A 114 -23.39 0.44 16.60
N GLU A 115 -24.41 0.63 15.78
CA GLU A 115 -24.71 1.91 15.16
C GLU A 115 -25.12 2.94 16.23
N PRO A 116 -24.53 4.17 16.24
CA PRO A 116 -24.95 5.23 17.16
C PRO A 116 -26.42 5.60 16.96
N ALA A 117 -27.11 5.94 18.05
CA ALA A 117 -28.52 6.36 18.00
C ALA A 117 -28.69 7.59 17.09
N GLY A 118 -29.66 7.56 16.18
CA GLY A 118 -29.94 8.64 15.23
C GLY A 118 -28.96 8.75 14.07
N TYR A 119 -28.01 7.81 13.97
CA TYR A 119 -26.97 7.86 12.92
C TYR A 119 -27.55 7.66 11.53
N TRP A 120 -28.45 6.69 11.36
CA TRP A 120 -29.07 6.44 10.05
C TRP A 120 -29.93 7.61 9.59
N GLU A 121 -30.72 8.19 10.47
CA GLU A 121 -31.54 9.40 10.20
C GLU A 121 -30.63 10.58 9.79
N HIS A 122 -29.50 10.72 10.48
CA HIS A 122 -28.49 11.73 10.10
C HIS A 122 -27.98 11.47 8.67
N ILE A 123 -27.55 10.27 8.35
CA ILE A 123 -27.03 9.91 7.01
C ILE A 123 -28.07 10.18 5.91
N GLN A 124 -29.35 9.88 6.18
CA GLN A 124 -30.43 10.17 5.24
C GLN A 124 -30.69 11.66 5.05
N SER A 125 -30.43 12.48 6.07
CA SER A 125 -30.65 13.93 6.04
C SER A 125 -29.49 14.70 5.42
N VAL A 126 -28.29 14.15 5.44
CA VAL A 126 -27.07 14.77 4.87
C VAL A 126 -27.06 14.54 3.37
N GLY A 127 -27.16 15.56 2.58
CA GLY A 127 -26.97 15.44 1.13
C GLY A 127 -25.50 15.15 0.76
N PRO A 128 -25.20 14.98 -0.53
CA PRO A 128 -23.85 14.76 -1.01
C PRO A 128 -22.94 15.95 -0.62
N GLN A 129 -21.81 15.64 0.00
CA GLN A 129 -20.77 16.58 0.41
C GLN A 129 -19.45 16.21 -0.23
N PRO A 130 -18.57 17.17 -0.54
CA PRO A 130 -17.22 16.84 -1.00
C PRO A 130 -16.41 16.20 0.14
N LEU A 131 -15.57 15.23 -0.20
CA LEU A 131 -14.66 14.58 0.75
C LEU A 131 -13.70 15.59 1.39
N PHE A 132 -13.24 16.57 0.62
CA PHE A 132 -12.53 17.76 1.07
C PHE A 132 -12.60 18.86 0.01
N GLU A 133 -12.26 20.09 0.42
CA GLU A 133 -12.22 21.27 -0.46
C GLU A 133 -10.76 21.72 -0.61
N PRO A 134 -10.14 21.58 -1.80
CA PRO A 134 -8.72 21.88 -2.03
C PRO A 134 -8.34 23.33 -1.65
N ASP A 135 -9.24 24.30 -1.87
CA ASP A 135 -8.99 25.70 -1.56
C ASP A 135 -8.84 25.99 -0.07
N LYS A 136 -9.34 25.13 0.79
CA LYS A 136 -9.21 25.21 2.25
C LYS A 136 -7.91 24.62 2.78
N LEU A 137 -7.15 23.87 1.94
CA LEU A 137 -5.90 23.26 2.32
C LEU A 137 -4.76 24.26 2.12
N VAL A 138 -4.14 24.72 3.20
CA VAL A 138 -3.14 25.80 3.16
C VAL A 138 -1.74 25.37 3.58
N THR A 139 -1.59 24.15 4.13
CA THR A 139 -0.30 23.58 4.54
C THR A 139 -0.12 22.17 3.98
N GLN A 140 1.13 21.70 3.91
CA GLN A 140 1.40 20.30 3.53
C GLN A 140 0.74 19.29 4.47
N PRO A 141 0.73 19.48 5.81
CA PRO A 141 -0.04 18.62 6.69
C PRO A 141 -1.54 18.57 6.36
N ASP A 142 -2.18 19.67 5.94
CA ASP A 142 -3.60 19.65 5.55
C ASP A 142 -3.81 18.73 4.33
N TRP A 143 -2.90 18.79 3.35
CA TRP A 143 -2.95 17.92 2.18
C TRP A 143 -2.72 16.46 2.54
N ILE A 144 -1.81 16.15 3.47
CA ILE A 144 -1.61 14.78 3.95
C ILE A 144 -2.86 14.29 4.67
N ALA A 145 -3.48 15.10 5.53
CA ALA A 145 -4.74 14.74 6.21
C ALA A 145 -5.91 14.55 5.23
N ALA A 146 -5.99 15.38 4.18
CA ALA A 146 -6.96 15.18 3.11
C ALA A 146 -6.69 13.85 2.37
N GLY A 147 -5.42 13.52 2.13
CA GLY A 147 -5.01 12.24 1.53
C GLY A 147 -5.35 11.02 2.39
N GLU A 148 -5.23 11.14 3.71
CA GLU A 148 -5.70 10.11 4.65
C GLU A 148 -7.21 9.86 4.49
N ARG A 149 -8.00 10.92 4.38
CA ARG A 149 -9.45 10.80 4.12
C ARG A 149 -9.73 10.13 2.78
N VAL A 150 -8.99 10.49 1.71
CA VAL A 150 -9.11 9.79 0.41
C VAL A 150 -8.77 8.31 0.57
N PHE A 151 -7.72 7.98 1.31
CA PHE A 151 -7.29 6.60 1.56
C PHE A 151 -8.34 5.78 2.32
N LEU A 152 -8.95 6.36 3.34
CA LEU A 152 -9.90 5.67 4.22
C LEU A 152 -11.33 5.67 3.66
N ASP A 153 -11.76 6.76 3.04
CA ASP A 153 -13.17 7.08 2.82
C ASP A 153 -13.58 7.13 1.35
N ALA A 154 -12.62 7.26 0.39
CA ALA A 154 -12.98 7.28 -1.02
C ALA A 154 -13.58 5.95 -1.47
N VAL A 155 -14.77 6.01 -2.06
CA VAL A 155 -15.54 4.85 -2.52
C VAL A 155 -15.41 4.74 -4.04
N VAL A 156 -15.11 3.56 -4.53
CA VAL A 156 -15.00 3.27 -5.98
C VAL A 156 -16.17 2.51 -6.55
N LEU A 157 -16.82 1.69 -5.75
CA LEU A 157 -18.01 0.95 -6.12
C LEU A 157 -19.12 1.31 -5.13
N LYS A 158 -20.28 1.70 -5.67
CA LYS A 158 -21.45 2.01 -4.84
C LYS A 158 -22.72 1.50 -5.51
N THR A 159 -23.72 1.17 -4.69
CA THR A 159 -25.00 0.70 -5.15
C THR A 159 -26.13 1.35 -4.35
N LEU A 160 -27.22 1.67 -5.04
CA LEU A 160 -28.49 2.08 -4.49
C LEU A 160 -29.49 0.91 -4.40
N ASP A 161 -29.05 -0.34 -4.63
CA ASP A 161 -29.90 -1.50 -4.54
C ASP A 161 -30.49 -1.63 -3.13
N LEU A 162 -31.82 -1.55 -3.04
CA LEU A 162 -32.56 -1.61 -1.79
C LEU A 162 -32.35 -2.93 -1.05
N LYS A 163 -32.08 -4.04 -1.76
CA LYS A 163 -31.77 -5.33 -1.13
C LYS A 163 -30.42 -5.28 -0.43
N VAL A 164 -29.41 -4.68 -1.07
CA VAL A 164 -28.08 -4.51 -0.48
C VAL A 164 -28.14 -3.57 0.73
N ILE A 165 -28.90 -2.48 0.63
CA ILE A 165 -29.11 -1.54 1.74
C ILE A 165 -29.83 -2.23 2.90
N ALA A 166 -30.91 -2.96 2.65
CA ALA A 166 -31.66 -3.69 3.67
C ALA A 166 -30.77 -4.73 4.36
N MET A 167 -29.93 -5.44 3.60
CA MET A 167 -28.99 -6.39 4.13
C MET A 167 -27.93 -5.72 5.03
N ALA A 168 -27.36 -4.59 4.62
CA ALA A 168 -26.38 -3.84 5.41
C ALA A 168 -26.98 -3.28 6.71
N ARG A 169 -28.30 -3.20 6.80
CA ARG A 169 -29.05 -2.80 8.00
C ARG A 169 -29.64 -3.97 8.79
N SER A 170 -29.38 -5.21 8.37
CA SER A 170 -29.86 -6.41 9.07
C SER A 170 -28.73 -7.07 9.84
N LEU A 171 -28.86 -7.12 11.18
CA LEU A 171 -27.88 -7.81 12.03
C LEU A 171 -27.77 -9.30 11.67
N GLU A 172 -28.91 -9.96 11.42
CA GLU A 172 -28.96 -11.37 11.04
C GLU A 172 -28.22 -11.60 9.70
N ALA A 173 -28.48 -10.77 8.69
CA ALA A 173 -27.83 -10.88 7.39
C ALA A 173 -26.31 -10.62 7.46
N MET A 174 -25.89 -9.67 8.30
CA MET A 174 -24.47 -9.39 8.50
C MET A 174 -23.76 -10.53 9.25
N GLN A 175 -24.40 -11.09 10.29
CA GLN A 175 -23.87 -12.24 11.03
C GLN A 175 -23.83 -13.50 10.19
N ALA A 176 -24.86 -13.78 9.39
CA ALA A 176 -24.91 -14.92 8.48
C ALA A 176 -23.74 -14.90 7.48
N ARG A 177 -23.28 -13.70 7.08
CA ARG A 177 -22.11 -13.51 6.22
C ARG A 177 -20.77 -13.59 6.96
N GLY A 178 -20.80 -13.81 8.27
CA GLY A 178 -19.60 -13.82 9.10
C GLY A 178 -18.87 -12.47 9.10
N THR A 179 -19.60 -11.35 8.84
CA THR A 179 -19.06 -10.00 8.93
C THR A 179 -18.84 -9.67 10.41
N GLY A 180 -17.60 -9.33 10.75
CA GLY A 180 -17.24 -8.90 12.10
C GLY A 180 -16.91 -7.40 12.12
N PRO A 181 -17.32 -6.68 13.16
CA PRO A 181 -16.96 -5.29 13.31
C PRO A 181 -15.49 -5.12 13.68
N LEU A 182 -14.95 -3.97 13.33
CA LEU A 182 -13.75 -3.44 13.96
C LEU A 182 -14.02 -3.09 15.44
N PRO A 183 -12.99 -2.80 16.26
CA PRO A 183 -13.18 -2.45 17.67
C PRO A 183 -14.13 -1.28 17.93
N ASP A 184 -14.23 -0.34 16.99
CA ASP A 184 -15.14 0.81 17.02
C ASP A 184 -16.58 0.50 16.55
N GLY A 185 -16.86 -0.75 16.20
CA GLY A 185 -18.16 -1.20 15.69
C GLY A 185 -18.38 -1.03 14.20
N THR A 186 -17.45 -0.42 13.48
CA THR A 186 -17.55 -0.21 12.03
C THR A 186 -17.16 -1.46 11.23
N ILE A 187 -17.58 -1.53 9.98
CA ILE A 187 -17.22 -2.58 9.03
C ILE A 187 -16.15 -2.03 8.10
N ASN A 188 -14.93 -2.57 8.18
CA ASN A 188 -13.85 -2.13 7.30
C ASN A 188 -14.22 -2.32 5.83
N GLY A 189 -13.96 -1.30 5.03
CA GLY A 189 -14.18 -1.31 3.59
C GLY A 189 -15.61 -1.02 3.14
N LEU A 190 -16.60 -0.98 4.04
CA LEU A 190 -18.00 -0.63 3.72
C LEU A 190 -18.37 0.75 4.27
N ARG A 191 -19.05 1.54 3.43
CA ARG A 191 -19.40 2.94 3.74
C ARG A 191 -20.82 3.28 3.31
N TRP A 192 -21.46 4.18 4.04
CA TRP A 192 -22.63 4.88 3.56
C TRP A 192 -22.21 6.07 2.71
N VAL A 193 -22.81 6.23 1.55
CA VAL A 193 -22.53 7.33 0.62
C VAL A 193 -23.83 8.10 0.32
N PRO A 194 -24.06 9.26 0.95
CA PRO A 194 -25.14 10.15 0.55
C PRO A 194 -24.95 10.63 -0.88
N THR A 195 -25.93 10.41 -1.73
CA THR A 195 -25.96 10.86 -3.12
C THR A 195 -27.22 11.71 -3.34
N LYS A 196 -27.34 12.34 -4.50
CA LYS A 196 -28.56 13.06 -4.89
C LYS A 196 -29.79 12.15 -5.02
N ASP A 197 -29.58 10.86 -5.23
CA ASP A 197 -30.62 9.87 -5.49
C ASP A 197 -30.94 9.02 -4.24
N GLY A 198 -30.30 9.31 -3.08
CA GLY A 198 -30.46 8.59 -1.82
C GLY A 198 -29.13 8.14 -1.21
N VAL A 199 -29.18 7.27 -0.20
CA VAL A 199 -27.99 6.74 0.46
C VAL A 199 -27.59 5.43 -0.19
N ALA A 200 -26.40 5.40 -0.75
CA ALA A 200 -25.80 4.20 -1.33
C ALA A 200 -24.94 3.44 -0.31
N VAL A 201 -24.78 2.15 -0.53
CA VAL A 201 -23.69 1.35 0.08
C VAL A 201 -22.50 1.37 -0.84
N GLY A 202 -21.34 1.71 -0.32
CA GLY A 202 -20.11 1.81 -1.08
C GLY A 202 -18.99 0.94 -0.53
N LEU A 203 -18.05 0.57 -1.41
CA LEU A 203 -16.82 -0.13 -1.08
C LEU A 203 -15.64 0.83 -1.20
N THR A 204 -14.83 0.94 -0.13
CA THR A 204 -13.61 1.76 -0.17
C THR A 204 -12.57 1.16 -1.10
N ASN A 205 -11.72 2.02 -1.68
CA ASN A 205 -10.69 1.57 -2.60
C ASN A 205 -9.43 1.11 -1.85
N CYS A 206 -8.72 2.05 -1.23
CA CYS A 206 -7.38 1.79 -0.68
C CYS A 206 -7.44 1.02 0.63
N SER A 207 -8.22 1.50 1.61
CA SER A 207 -8.27 0.91 2.96
C SER A 207 -8.83 -0.51 2.98
N ALA A 208 -9.68 -0.88 2.03
CA ALA A 208 -10.18 -2.25 1.92
C ALA A 208 -9.06 -3.29 1.75
N CYS A 209 -8.01 -2.93 1.01
CA CYS A 209 -6.87 -3.82 0.71
C CYS A 209 -5.58 -3.46 1.46
N HIS A 210 -5.43 -2.21 1.91
CA HIS A 210 -4.19 -1.68 2.48
C HIS A 210 -4.34 -1.11 3.89
N LEU A 211 -5.22 -1.66 4.71
CA LEU A 211 -5.35 -1.34 6.13
C LEU A 211 -5.29 -2.63 6.95
N LEU A 212 -4.11 -2.94 7.47
CA LEU A 212 -3.90 -4.08 8.36
C LEU A 212 -4.25 -3.70 9.79
N TYR A 213 -4.86 -4.63 10.54
CA TYR A 213 -4.97 -4.54 12.00
C TYR A 213 -4.07 -5.60 12.61
N LEU A 214 -3.12 -5.17 13.45
CA LEU A 214 -2.28 -6.08 14.23
C LEU A 214 -3.11 -6.83 15.30
N PRO A 215 -2.58 -7.89 15.92
CA PRO A 215 -3.31 -8.67 16.93
C PRO A 215 -3.83 -7.85 18.11
N ASP A 216 -3.15 -6.76 18.46
CA ASP A 216 -3.54 -5.79 19.51
C ASP A 216 -4.56 -4.73 19.03
N ASN A 217 -5.06 -4.86 17.80
CA ASN A 217 -5.94 -3.93 17.09
C ASN A 217 -5.28 -2.62 16.64
N THR A 218 -3.96 -2.50 16.68
CA THR A 218 -3.26 -1.33 16.11
C THR A 218 -3.45 -1.29 14.59
N PRO A 219 -4.01 -0.21 14.02
CA PRO A 219 -4.14 -0.06 12.58
C PRO A 219 -2.78 0.27 11.95
N VAL A 220 -2.49 -0.35 10.81
CA VAL A 220 -1.29 -0.11 10.00
C VAL A 220 -1.72 0.28 8.59
N PRO A 221 -1.98 1.56 8.33
CA PRO A 221 -2.31 2.04 6.99
C PRO A 221 -1.14 1.78 6.02
N GLY A 222 -1.48 1.34 4.83
CA GLY A 222 -0.51 0.98 3.79
C GLY A 222 -0.12 -0.50 3.79
N ALA A 223 -0.20 -1.21 4.92
CA ALA A 223 0.06 -2.64 4.97
C ALA A 223 -1.10 -3.46 4.42
N SER A 224 -0.81 -4.61 3.83
CA SER A 224 -1.83 -5.51 3.28
C SER A 224 -2.83 -5.96 4.35
N SER A 225 -4.11 -5.71 4.12
CA SER A 225 -5.20 -6.17 5.01
C SER A 225 -5.25 -7.69 5.18
N PHE A 226 -4.61 -8.44 4.29
CA PHE A 226 -4.58 -9.89 4.24
C PHE A 226 -3.23 -10.49 4.67
N ALA A 227 -2.34 -9.68 5.26
CA ALA A 227 -1.00 -10.13 5.67
C ALA A 227 -1.01 -11.15 6.82
N ILE A 228 -2.07 -11.19 7.60
CA ILE A 228 -2.23 -12.15 8.72
C ILE A 228 -3.27 -13.20 8.30
N PRO A 229 -2.90 -14.49 8.24
CA PRO A 229 -3.83 -15.56 7.89
C PRO A 229 -5.07 -15.54 8.78
N ASN A 230 -6.24 -15.74 8.18
CA ASN A 230 -7.54 -15.79 8.85
C ASN A 230 -7.96 -14.53 9.62
N ASN A 231 -7.25 -13.42 9.48
CA ASN A 231 -7.65 -12.14 10.08
C ASN A 231 -8.63 -11.37 9.17
N PHE A 232 -9.76 -12.00 8.82
CA PHE A 232 -10.79 -11.42 7.97
C PHE A 232 -11.66 -10.42 8.75
N ARG A 233 -11.07 -9.34 9.23
CA ARG A 233 -11.81 -8.25 9.90
C ARG A 233 -12.39 -7.23 8.92
N ASN A 234 -12.34 -7.48 7.64
CA ASN A 234 -12.88 -6.58 6.62
C ASN A 234 -14.11 -7.18 5.92
N GLY A 235 -15.01 -6.30 5.47
CA GLY A 235 -16.24 -6.69 4.78
C GLY A 235 -16.00 -7.47 3.48
N ILE A 236 -14.83 -7.27 2.83
CA ILE A 236 -14.42 -8.05 1.65
C ILE A 236 -14.22 -9.51 2.01
N GLY A 237 -13.56 -9.82 3.14
CA GLY A 237 -13.33 -11.20 3.58
C GLY A 237 -14.65 -11.95 3.85
N SER A 238 -15.70 -11.27 4.30
CA SER A 238 -17.02 -11.87 4.49
C SER A 238 -17.76 -12.06 3.17
N ALA A 239 -17.70 -11.07 2.27
CA ALA A 239 -18.31 -11.18 0.93
C ALA A 239 -17.72 -12.34 0.11
N ILE A 240 -16.44 -12.67 0.34
CA ILE A 240 -15.77 -13.77 -0.34
C ILE A 240 -16.15 -15.13 0.23
N ARG A 241 -16.31 -15.27 1.56
CA ARG A 241 -16.84 -16.51 2.14
C ARG A 241 -18.25 -16.81 1.65
N GLU A 242 -19.05 -15.79 1.42
CA GLU A 242 -20.38 -15.97 0.84
C GLU A 242 -20.31 -16.35 -0.64
N ALA A 243 -19.39 -15.76 -1.38
CA ALA A 243 -19.13 -16.14 -2.76
C ALA A 243 -18.68 -17.61 -2.90
N GLU A 244 -18.03 -18.19 -1.88
CA GLU A 244 -17.74 -19.63 -1.82
C GLU A 244 -19.01 -20.48 -1.61
N HIS A 245 -20.06 -19.94 -1.02
CA HIS A 245 -21.28 -20.66 -0.63
C HIS A 245 -22.54 -20.32 -1.42
N THR A 246 -22.59 -19.16 -2.06
CA THR A 246 -23.80 -18.69 -2.75
C THR A 246 -23.45 -18.02 -4.05
N LEU A 247 -23.46 -18.75 -5.17
CA LEU A 247 -23.87 -18.10 -6.41
C LEU A 247 -24.22 -19.13 -7.51
N PRO A 248 -25.45 -19.13 -7.92
CA PRO A 248 -25.77 -19.03 -9.34
C PRO A 248 -26.46 -17.69 -9.59
N GLY A 249 -25.73 -16.64 -10.03
CA GLY A 249 -26.36 -15.53 -10.72
C GLY A 249 -26.10 -14.10 -10.26
N GLU A 250 -25.50 -13.82 -9.12
CA GLU A 250 -25.28 -12.43 -8.67
C GLU A 250 -23.79 -12.13 -8.41
N VAL A 251 -22.96 -12.27 -9.44
CA VAL A 251 -21.68 -11.54 -9.48
C VAL A 251 -22.05 -10.06 -9.60
N PRO A 252 -21.50 -9.13 -8.77
CA PRO A 252 -21.84 -7.70 -8.83
C PRO A 252 -21.49 -7.02 -10.15
N PHE A 253 -20.84 -7.73 -11.06
CA PHE A 253 -20.65 -7.32 -12.44
C PHE A 253 -21.80 -7.89 -13.24
N ALA A 254 -22.62 -7.01 -13.81
CA ALA A 254 -23.68 -7.39 -14.77
C ALA A 254 -23.01 -8.00 -16.03
N LEU A 255 -22.65 -9.27 -15.93
CA LEU A 255 -22.03 -10.01 -17.02
C LEU A 255 -23.12 -10.48 -17.96
N THR A 256 -23.23 -9.83 -19.09
CA THR A 256 -24.02 -10.34 -20.23
C THR A 256 -23.22 -11.47 -20.85
N GLY A 257 -23.55 -12.72 -20.55
CA GLY A 257 -22.86 -13.89 -21.09
C GLY A 257 -22.59 -14.97 -20.03
N SER A 258 -21.79 -15.98 -20.38
CA SER A 258 -21.35 -17.00 -19.43
C SER A 258 -20.31 -16.40 -18.45
N ILE A 259 -20.26 -16.94 -17.23
CA ILE A 259 -19.22 -16.58 -16.25
C ILE A 259 -17.82 -16.81 -16.84
N GLY A 260 -17.64 -17.87 -17.64
CA GLY A 260 -16.38 -18.17 -18.29
C GLY A 260 -15.94 -17.09 -19.28
N ASP A 261 -16.83 -16.61 -20.13
CA ASP A 261 -16.52 -15.55 -21.10
C ASP A 261 -16.14 -14.26 -20.37
N ALA A 262 -16.86 -13.93 -19.32
CA ALA A 262 -16.59 -12.76 -18.50
C ALA A 262 -15.26 -12.87 -17.74
N ALA A 263 -14.96 -14.03 -17.17
CA ALA A 263 -13.67 -14.30 -16.51
C ALA A 263 -12.50 -14.20 -17.51
N TYR A 264 -12.69 -14.75 -18.71
CA TYR A 264 -11.69 -14.62 -19.76
C TYR A 264 -11.50 -13.17 -20.20
N GLN A 265 -12.59 -12.43 -20.42
CA GLN A 265 -12.53 -11.02 -20.78
C GLN A 265 -11.85 -10.18 -19.69
N ALA A 266 -12.12 -10.46 -18.42
CA ALA A 266 -11.53 -9.72 -17.30
C ALA A 266 -10.08 -10.09 -17.01
N TYR A 267 -9.69 -11.35 -17.15
CA TYR A 267 -8.42 -11.88 -16.65
C TYR A 267 -7.59 -12.64 -17.70
N GLY A 268 -8.15 -12.98 -18.84
CA GLY A 268 -7.43 -13.66 -19.91
C GLY A 268 -6.41 -12.73 -20.59
N ALA A 269 -5.37 -13.32 -21.15
CA ALA A 269 -4.36 -12.65 -21.96
C ALA A 269 -4.31 -13.30 -23.34
N PRO A 270 -5.17 -12.89 -24.31
CA PRO A 270 -5.34 -13.58 -25.60
C PRO A 270 -4.06 -13.66 -26.44
N TRP A 271 -3.11 -12.75 -26.19
CA TRP A 271 -1.80 -12.71 -26.84
C TRP A 271 -0.79 -13.73 -26.26
N VAL A 272 -1.15 -14.40 -25.17
CA VAL A 272 -0.34 -15.47 -24.59
C VAL A 272 -0.97 -16.82 -24.98
N HIS A 273 -0.23 -17.62 -25.74
CA HIS A 273 -0.67 -18.97 -26.10
C HIS A 273 -0.50 -19.92 -24.90
N ASP A 274 -1.31 -19.74 -23.88
CA ASP A 274 -1.31 -20.53 -22.65
C ASP A 274 -2.65 -21.29 -22.50
N PRO A 275 -2.64 -22.64 -22.57
CA PRO A 275 -3.86 -23.42 -22.34
C PRO A 275 -4.53 -23.15 -20.99
N SER A 276 -3.78 -22.68 -19.97
CA SER A 276 -4.37 -22.32 -18.69
C SER A 276 -5.27 -21.08 -18.79
N GLY A 277 -4.94 -20.12 -19.65
CA GLY A 277 -5.77 -18.94 -19.90
C GLY A 277 -7.11 -19.33 -20.53
N GLU A 278 -7.12 -20.25 -21.47
CA GLU A 278 -8.36 -20.73 -22.13
C GLU A 278 -9.30 -21.44 -21.15
N ARG A 279 -8.78 -22.08 -20.09
CA ARG A 279 -9.61 -22.69 -19.04
C ARG A 279 -10.50 -21.68 -18.31
N LEU A 280 -10.18 -20.38 -18.36
CA LEU A 280 -11.08 -19.35 -17.82
C LEU A 280 -12.44 -19.34 -18.53
N ARG A 281 -12.51 -19.71 -19.81
CA ARG A 281 -13.77 -19.78 -20.57
C ARG A 281 -14.70 -20.88 -20.07
N GLU A 282 -14.13 -21.90 -19.43
CA GLU A 282 -14.86 -23.06 -18.93
C GLU A 282 -15.15 -22.96 -17.43
N ILE A 283 -14.70 -21.86 -16.76
CA ILE A 283 -14.83 -21.73 -15.33
C ILE A 283 -16.29 -21.58 -14.92
N THR A 284 -16.71 -22.34 -13.93
CA THR A 284 -18.03 -22.19 -13.30
C THR A 284 -18.00 -21.08 -12.25
N GLY A 285 -19.19 -20.60 -11.81
CA GLY A 285 -19.30 -19.62 -10.73
C GLY A 285 -18.64 -20.11 -9.45
N ALA A 286 -18.85 -21.36 -9.07
CA ALA A 286 -18.21 -21.97 -7.92
C ALA A 286 -16.68 -22.03 -8.07
N GLY A 287 -16.19 -22.41 -9.26
CA GLY A 287 -14.76 -22.43 -9.56
C GLY A 287 -14.14 -21.03 -9.51
N PHE A 288 -14.81 -20.04 -10.08
CA PHE A 288 -14.38 -18.64 -10.03
C PHE A 288 -14.21 -18.16 -8.58
N ASN A 289 -15.23 -18.37 -7.75
CA ASN A 289 -15.22 -18.00 -6.35
C ASN A 289 -14.13 -18.74 -5.55
N ALA A 290 -13.91 -20.03 -5.83
CA ALA A 290 -12.87 -20.81 -5.19
C ALA A 290 -11.47 -20.23 -5.48
N TYR A 291 -11.19 -19.80 -6.71
CA TYR A 291 -9.92 -19.15 -7.07
C TYR A 291 -9.77 -17.77 -6.39
N ILE A 292 -10.82 -16.94 -6.39
CA ILE A 292 -10.80 -15.64 -5.68
C ILE A 292 -10.52 -15.87 -4.19
N GLY A 293 -11.24 -16.80 -3.54
CA GLY A 293 -11.04 -17.14 -2.14
C GLY A 293 -9.63 -17.67 -1.84
N ALA A 294 -9.07 -18.53 -2.71
CA ALA A 294 -7.71 -19.02 -2.59
C ALA A 294 -6.67 -17.89 -2.69
N GLY A 295 -6.84 -16.97 -3.65
CA GLY A 295 -5.98 -15.80 -3.79
C GLY A 295 -5.93 -14.96 -2.52
N ILE A 296 -7.10 -14.67 -1.94
CA ILE A 296 -7.21 -13.85 -0.73
C ILE A 296 -6.60 -14.55 0.50
N ARG A 297 -6.80 -15.86 0.67
CA ARG A 297 -6.14 -16.62 1.72
C ARG A 297 -4.61 -16.55 1.62
N GLY A 298 -4.08 -16.46 0.39
CA GLY A 298 -2.66 -16.23 0.12
C GLY A 298 -2.21 -14.76 0.18
N GLY A 299 -3.07 -13.84 0.64
CA GLY A 299 -2.75 -12.41 0.73
C GLY A 299 -2.81 -11.67 -0.61
N GLY A 300 -3.38 -12.29 -1.64
CA GLY A 300 -3.49 -11.73 -2.99
C GLY A 300 -4.93 -11.42 -3.41
N VAL A 301 -5.07 -10.50 -4.34
CA VAL A 301 -6.35 -10.24 -5.01
C VAL A 301 -6.10 -10.25 -6.52
N ALA A 302 -6.89 -11.04 -7.24
CA ALA A 302 -6.93 -10.93 -8.68
C ALA A 302 -7.67 -9.64 -9.05
N ARG A 303 -6.95 -8.71 -9.63
CA ARG A 303 -7.54 -7.54 -10.28
C ARG A 303 -7.63 -7.79 -11.78
N TRP A 304 -8.50 -7.04 -12.43
CA TRP A 304 -8.77 -7.13 -13.87
C TRP A 304 -7.55 -6.94 -14.80
N ASN A 305 -6.42 -6.44 -14.30
CA ASN A 305 -5.15 -6.40 -15.01
C ASN A 305 -4.17 -7.53 -14.59
N GLY A 306 -4.66 -8.55 -13.90
CA GLY A 306 -3.92 -9.73 -13.45
C GLY A 306 -4.55 -11.02 -13.94
N SER A 307 -4.60 -12.03 -13.06
CA SER A 307 -5.31 -13.29 -13.30
C SER A 307 -5.78 -13.90 -11.98
N ILE A 308 -6.91 -14.58 -11.99
CA ILE A 308 -7.34 -15.40 -10.85
C ILE A 308 -6.50 -16.67 -10.73
N LEU A 309 -5.91 -17.14 -11.84
CA LEU A 309 -5.05 -18.33 -11.86
C LEU A 309 -3.63 -18.02 -11.33
N TYR A 310 -3.18 -16.79 -11.51
CA TYR A 310 -1.87 -16.30 -11.12
C TYR A 310 -2.03 -15.01 -10.30
N PRO A 311 -2.53 -15.09 -9.06
CA PRO A 311 -2.81 -13.91 -8.25
C PRO A 311 -1.53 -13.16 -7.91
N ALA A 312 -1.65 -11.85 -7.73
CA ALA A 312 -0.60 -11.02 -7.18
C ALA A 312 -0.91 -10.72 -5.71
N LYS A 313 0.05 -10.96 -4.83
CA LYS A 313 -0.04 -10.53 -3.43
C LYS A 313 -0.23 -9.02 -3.37
N ILE A 314 -1.07 -8.53 -2.44
CA ILE A 314 -1.25 -7.11 -2.20
C ILE A 314 0.06 -6.52 -1.66
N PRO A 315 0.67 -5.55 -2.36
CA PRO A 315 1.93 -4.96 -1.91
C PRO A 315 1.72 -4.04 -0.71
N ASP A 316 2.73 -3.95 0.14
CA ASP A 316 2.84 -2.90 1.14
C ASP A 316 3.09 -1.54 0.46
N LEU A 317 2.39 -0.49 0.89
CA LEU A 317 2.56 0.89 0.39
C LEU A 317 3.56 1.71 1.22
N ILE A 318 3.94 1.25 2.42
CA ILE A 318 4.93 1.93 3.25
C ILE A 318 6.29 1.94 2.54
N GLY A 319 6.94 3.09 2.46
CA GLY A 319 8.19 3.29 1.70
C GLY A 319 7.99 3.35 0.18
N MET A 320 6.78 3.61 -0.32
CA MET A 320 6.50 3.71 -1.75
C MET A 320 7.35 4.78 -2.44
N LYS A 321 7.62 5.91 -1.79
CA LYS A 321 8.43 7.02 -2.32
C LYS A 321 9.82 6.57 -2.80
N GLU A 322 10.38 5.50 -2.23
CA GLU A 322 11.73 5.01 -2.48
C GLU A 322 11.76 3.89 -3.54
N ARG A 323 10.61 3.46 -4.06
CA ARG A 323 10.49 2.37 -5.02
C ARG A 323 10.54 2.88 -6.45
N LYS A 324 11.20 2.14 -7.33
CA LYS A 324 11.28 2.44 -8.76
C LYS A 324 10.13 1.83 -9.57
N TYR A 325 9.54 0.74 -9.06
CA TYR A 325 8.45 0.02 -9.71
C TYR A 325 7.27 -0.12 -8.75
N ILE A 326 6.05 0.13 -9.24
CA ILE A 326 4.86 0.12 -8.39
C ILE A 326 4.39 -1.31 -8.11
N ASP A 327 4.20 -2.11 -9.15
CA ASP A 327 3.68 -3.48 -9.03
C ASP A 327 4.78 -4.56 -9.02
N HIS A 328 4.37 -5.84 -8.88
CA HIS A 328 5.30 -6.95 -8.72
C HIS A 328 6.12 -7.26 -9.97
N THR A 329 5.55 -7.05 -11.14
CA THR A 329 6.16 -7.36 -12.43
C THR A 329 6.84 -6.15 -13.07
N GLY A 330 6.85 -5.00 -12.38
CA GLY A 330 7.41 -3.77 -12.92
C GLY A 330 6.67 -3.26 -14.15
N THR A 331 5.36 -3.56 -14.27
CA THR A 331 4.54 -3.10 -15.40
C THR A 331 4.52 -1.58 -15.48
N HIS A 332 4.47 -0.89 -14.34
CA HIS A 332 4.46 0.56 -14.27
C HIS A 332 5.63 1.11 -13.45
N LEU A 333 6.26 2.12 -14.02
CA LEU A 333 7.36 2.84 -13.37
C LEU A 333 6.84 3.80 -12.29
N HIS A 334 7.71 4.10 -11.33
CA HIS A 334 7.51 5.14 -10.33
C HIS A 334 8.66 6.15 -10.43
N ARG A 335 8.50 7.14 -11.29
CA ARG A 335 9.50 8.19 -11.57
C ARG A 335 9.30 9.41 -10.68
N ASN A 336 8.03 9.70 -10.36
CA ASN A 336 7.62 10.87 -9.58
C ASN A 336 6.23 10.64 -8.93
N ILE A 337 5.74 11.63 -8.20
CA ILE A 337 4.43 11.57 -7.54
C ILE A 337 3.28 11.40 -8.55
N GLY A 338 3.41 11.95 -9.76
CA GLY A 338 2.42 11.82 -10.82
C GLY A 338 2.21 10.36 -11.25
N ASP A 339 3.27 9.54 -11.25
CA ASP A 339 3.16 8.11 -11.56
C ASP A 339 2.34 7.36 -10.50
N LEU A 340 2.48 7.72 -9.23
CA LEU A 340 1.66 7.14 -8.16
C LEU A 340 0.21 7.60 -8.28
N MET A 341 -0.03 8.87 -8.62
CA MET A 341 -1.37 9.41 -8.89
C MET A 341 -2.04 8.66 -10.05
N ARG A 342 -1.32 8.46 -11.17
CA ARG A 342 -1.80 7.68 -12.33
C ARG A 342 -2.14 6.24 -11.97
N TYR A 343 -1.25 5.60 -11.20
CA TYR A 343 -1.51 4.23 -10.77
C TYR A 343 -2.72 4.14 -9.83
N ALA A 344 -2.92 5.11 -8.94
CA ALA A 344 -4.12 5.20 -8.12
C ALA A 344 -5.40 5.39 -8.95
N ALA A 345 -5.35 6.22 -10.00
CA ALA A 345 -6.45 6.38 -10.95
C ALA A 345 -6.74 5.07 -11.70
N LEU A 346 -5.71 4.41 -12.20
CA LEU A 346 -5.82 3.11 -12.89
C LEU A 346 -6.48 2.06 -11.98
N VAL A 347 -6.03 1.91 -10.75
CA VAL A 347 -6.60 0.94 -9.81
C VAL A 347 -7.98 1.34 -9.27
N SER A 348 -8.41 2.56 -9.50
CA SER A 348 -9.78 3.04 -9.22
C SER A 348 -10.74 2.85 -10.40
N PHE A 349 -10.37 2.04 -11.39
CA PHE A 349 -11.17 1.73 -12.59
C PHE A 349 -11.41 2.94 -13.52
N ALA A 350 -10.53 3.93 -13.45
CA ALA A 350 -10.64 5.12 -14.30
C ALA A 350 -9.88 5.00 -15.63
N ASP A 351 -9.11 3.93 -15.85
CA ASP A 351 -8.36 3.71 -17.08
C ASP A 351 -8.91 2.53 -17.89
N ASP A 352 -8.77 2.62 -19.20
CA ASP A 352 -9.06 1.59 -20.17
C ASP A 352 -7.77 1.27 -20.91
N ILE A 353 -7.14 0.16 -20.54
CA ILE A 353 -5.85 -0.24 -21.09
C ILE A 353 -6.07 -1.07 -22.34
N ASP A 354 -5.41 -0.70 -23.42
CA ASP A 354 -5.35 -1.45 -24.66
C ASP A 354 -4.05 -2.26 -24.75
N PHE A 355 -4.21 -3.56 -24.98
CA PHE A 355 -3.12 -4.51 -25.19
C PHE A 355 -3.18 -4.96 -26.65
N ALA A 356 -2.55 -4.22 -27.56
CA ALA A 356 -2.51 -4.52 -28.99
C ALA A 356 -3.92 -4.73 -29.61
N GLY A 357 -4.84 -3.83 -29.36
CA GLY A 357 -6.23 -3.90 -29.83
C GLY A 357 -7.18 -4.70 -28.95
N GLN A 358 -6.68 -5.29 -27.84
CA GLN A 358 -7.49 -6.03 -26.87
C GLN A 358 -7.81 -5.15 -25.67
N ARG A 359 -8.91 -4.43 -25.73
CA ARG A 359 -9.36 -3.57 -24.63
C ARG A 359 -9.86 -4.37 -23.43
N MET A 360 -9.59 -3.87 -22.23
CA MET A 360 -10.01 -4.49 -20.97
C MET A 360 -11.42 -4.12 -20.54
N THR A 361 -12.06 -3.16 -21.18
CA THR A 361 -13.38 -2.68 -20.77
C THR A 361 -14.41 -3.78 -20.84
N LEU A 362 -15.05 -4.07 -19.72
CA LEU A 362 -16.24 -4.91 -19.71
C LEU A 362 -17.41 -4.13 -20.33
N PRO A 363 -18.05 -4.63 -21.40
CA PRO A 363 -19.15 -3.93 -22.06
C PRO A 363 -20.25 -3.54 -21.06
N GLY A 364 -20.71 -2.29 -21.14
CA GLY A 364 -21.77 -1.75 -20.30
C GLY A 364 -21.32 -1.28 -18.90
N THR A 365 -20.02 -1.35 -18.59
CA THR A 365 -19.48 -0.81 -17.31
C THR A 365 -19.07 0.66 -17.43
N GLU A 366 -18.94 1.19 -18.64
CA GLU A 366 -18.50 2.57 -18.90
C GLU A 366 -19.38 3.61 -18.19
N ARG A 367 -20.69 3.35 -18.12
CA ARG A 367 -21.66 4.24 -17.44
C ARG A 367 -21.48 4.37 -15.93
N PHE A 368 -20.74 3.45 -15.31
CA PHE A 368 -20.47 3.46 -13.87
C PHE A 368 -19.11 4.06 -13.52
N ARG A 369 -18.34 4.44 -14.53
CA ARG A 369 -17.03 5.02 -14.30
C ARG A 369 -17.14 6.41 -13.71
N THR A 370 -16.44 6.64 -12.64
CA THR A 370 -16.12 7.94 -12.10
C THR A 370 -14.62 8.01 -11.84
N ARG A 371 -14.05 9.21 -11.85
CA ARG A 371 -12.66 9.42 -11.49
C ARG A 371 -12.56 10.31 -10.25
N LEU A 372 -11.51 10.11 -9.47
CA LEU A 372 -11.14 11.06 -8.44
C LEU A 372 -10.53 12.32 -9.07
N PRO A 373 -10.76 13.53 -8.47
CA PRO A 373 -10.06 14.74 -8.87
C PRO A 373 -8.54 14.60 -8.79
N ASP A 374 -7.79 15.28 -9.65
CA ASP A 374 -6.32 15.29 -9.58
C ASP A 374 -5.83 15.74 -8.20
N ALA A 375 -6.52 16.69 -7.56
CA ALA A 375 -6.24 17.13 -6.20
C ALA A 375 -6.39 16.01 -5.16
N ALA A 376 -7.39 15.13 -5.31
CA ALA A 376 -7.59 13.99 -4.42
C ALA A 376 -6.49 12.93 -4.61
N LEU A 377 -6.12 12.66 -5.85
CA LEU A 377 -5.04 11.73 -6.17
C LEU A 377 -3.67 12.25 -5.69
N TYR A 378 -3.45 13.56 -5.77
CA TYR A 378 -2.25 14.20 -5.24
C TYR A 378 -2.20 14.11 -3.71
N ALA A 379 -3.28 14.44 -3.02
CA ALA A 379 -3.39 14.31 -1.57
C ALA A 379 -3.16 12.86 -1.12
N LEU A 380 -3.78 11.90 -1.80
CA LEU A 380 -3.57 10.47 -1.57
C LEU A 380 -2.11 10.06 -1.75
N ALA A 381 -1.45 10.53 -2.80
CA ALA A 381 -0.04 10.21 -3.04
C ALA A 381 0.88 10.81 -1.97
N LEU A 382 0.61 12.03 -1.50
CA LEU A 382 1.32 12.63 -0.36
C LEU A 382 1.12 11.82 0.93
N TYR A 383 -0.10 11.37 1.21
CA TYR A 383 -0.38 10.52 2.36
C TYR A 383 0.37 9.20 2.26
N ILE A 384 0.34 8.52 1.12
CA ILE A 384 1.09 7.27 0.91
C ILE A 384 2.60 7.50 1.11
N TYR A 385 3.15 8.63 0.67
CA TYR A 385 4.55 8.98 0.88
C TYR A 385 4.88 9.27 2.36
N SER A 386 3.90 9.68 3.14
CA SER A 386 4.07 9.97 4.58
C SER A 386 3.95 8.74 5.48
N LEU A 387 3.48 7.60 4.96
CA LEU A 387 3.26 6.39 5.74
C LEU A 387 4.55 5.90 6.39
N GLN A 388 4.45 5.56 7.67
CA GLN A 388 5.55 5.03 8.46
C GLN A 388 5.25 3.60 8.91
N PRO A 389 6.26 2.73 9.03
CA PRO A 389 6.07 1.41 9.61
C PRO A 389 5.65 1.53 11.09
N PRO A 390 4.87 0.59 11.60
CA PRO A 390 4.60 0.51 13.02
C PRO A 390 5.89 0.22 13.79
N PRO A 391 5.96 0.57 15.11
CA PRO A 391 7.09 0.22 15.94
C PRO A 391 7.39 -1.27 15.89
N ASN A 392 8.63 -1.63 15.56
CA ASN A 392 9.03 -3.03 15.46
C ASN A 392 9.21 -3.64 16.87
N PRO A 393 8.47 -4.69 17.24
CA PRO A 393 8.63 -5.35 18.53
C PRO A 393 9.86 -6.27 18.58
N ASN A 394 10.50 -6.56 17.44
CA ASN A 394 11.64 -7.45 17.38
C ASN A 394 12.94 -6.65 17.57
N PRO A 395 13.71 -6.89 18.66
CA PRO A 395 14.94 -6.15 18.91
C PRO A 395 16.05 -6.57 17.94
N PHE A 396 16.92 -5.62 17.64
CA PHE A 396 18.19 -5.94 16.99
C PHE A 396 19.20 -6.37 18.07
N ASP A 397 19.10 -7.63 18.50
CA ASP A 397 19.91 -8.26 19.54
C ASP A 397 21.09 -9.07 18.97
N MET A 398 21.85 -9.76 19.82
CA MET A 398 22.99 -10.59 19.37
C MET A 398 22.59 -11.67 18.35
N ARG A 399 21.35 -12.18 18.41
CA ARG A 399 20.86 -13.15 17.44
C ARG A 399 20.61 -12.49 16.07
N ALA A 400 20.03 -11.30 16.07
CA ALA A 400 19.86 -10.51 14.85
C ALA A 400 21.22 -10.06 14.26
N GLU A 401 22.21 -9.74 15.10
CA GLU A 401 23.57 -9.46 14.65
C GLU A 401 24.25 -10.67 13.99
N ALA A 402 24.06 -11.87 14.54
CA ALA A 402 24.53 -13.11 13.92
C ALA A 402 23.82 -13.35 12.56
N GLY A 403 22.49 -13.14 12.53
CA GLY A 403 21.71 -13.23 11.32
C GLY A 403 22.12 -12.23 10.24
N GLN A 404 22.53 -11.02 10.60
CA GLN A 404 23.09 -10.05 9.64
C GLN A 404 24.36 -10.57 8.99
N LYS A 405 25.27 -11.20 9.74
CA LYS A 405 26.50 -11.80 9.18
C LYS A 405 26.17 -12.95 8.21
N ILE A 406 25.13 -13.75 8.53
CA ILE A 406 24.64 -14.79 7.63
C ILE A 406 24.08 -14.17 6.35
N PHE A 407 23.24 -13.11 6.46
CA PHE A 407 22.68 -12.38 5.32
C PHE A 407 23.78 -11.84 4.37
N GLU A 408 24.89 -11.36 4.91
CA GLU A 408 26.06 -10.90 4.17
C GLU A 408 26.82 -12.08 3.52
N ARG A 409 27.07 -13.16 4.28
CA ARG A 409 27.74 -14.38 3.83
C ARG A 409 27.00 -15.05 2.67
N GLU A 410 25.68 -15.16 2.78
CA GLU A 410 24.81 -15.74 1.75
C GLU A 410 24.56 -14.78 0.58
N ARG A 411 25.20 -13.59 0.59
CA ARG A 411 25.15 -12.58 -0.47
C ARG A 411 23.73 -12.07 -0.77
N CYS A 412 22.81 -12.11 0.17
CA CYS A 412 21.44 -11.58 0.02
C CYS A 412 21.47 -10.08 -0.31
N ALA A 413 22.48 -9.34 0.18
CA ALA A 413 22.68 -7.92 -0.09
C ALA A 413 22.95 -7.58 -1.56
N ARG A 414 23.24 -8.55 -2.45
CA ARG A 414 23.39 -8.31 -3.90
C ARG A 414 22.09 -7.81 -4.54
N CYS A 415 20.96 -8.31 -4.04
CA CYS A 415 19.62 -7.90 -4.45
C CYS A 415 18.97 -7.03 -3.38
N HIS A 416 19.04 -7.42 -2.12
CA HIS A 416 18.45 -6.72 -0.98
C HIS A 416 19.45 -5.76 -0.32
N THR A 417 19.88 -4.74 -1.08
CA THR A 417 20.94 -3.80 -0.71
C THR A 417 20.49 -2.83 0.38
N PRO A 418 21.20 -2.72 1.53
CA PRO A 418 20.94 -1.69 2.53
C PRO A 418 21.09 -0.26 1.96
N PRO A 419 20.46 0.78 2.54
CA PRO A 419 19.59 0.75 3.72
C PRO A 419 18.12 0.40 3.40
N LEU A 420 17.75 0.33 2.12
CA LEU A 420 16.38 0.02 1.69
C LEU A 420 16.11 -1.49 1.64
N TYR A 421 17.16 -2.29 1.70
CA TYR A 421 17.09 -3.75 1.52
C TYR A 421 16.38 -4.14 0.22
N THR A 422 16.62 -3.36 -0.83
CA THR A 422 16.32 -3.60 -2.23
C THR A 422 17.30 -2.81 -3.09
N ASN A 423 17.69 -3.34 -4.22
CA ASN A 423 18.47 -2.60 -5.23
C ASN A 423 17.56 -1.88 -6.25
N ASN A 424 16.23 -1.92 -6.06
CA ASN A 424 15.24 -1.35 -6.98
C ASN A 424 15.38 -1.84 -8.44
N LYS A 425 15.87 -3.07 -8.64
CA LYS A 425 16.00 -3.69 -9.97
C LYS A 425 14.93 -4.75 -10.21
N LEU A 426 14.86 -5.19 -11.46
CA LEU A 426 14.04 -6.32 -11.89
C LEU A 426 14.91 -7.58 -12.01
N THR A 427 14.36 -8.74 -11.63
CA THR A 427 14.93 -10.07 -11.92
C THR A 427 14.14 -10.73 -13.03
N LEU A 428 14.75 -11.66 -13.75
CA LEU A 428 14.07 -12.39 -14.83
C LEU A 428 13.03 -13.37 -14.25
N ALA A 429 11.88 -13.47 -14.88
CA ALA A 429 11.02 -14.64 -14.71
C ALA A 429 11.71 -15.86 -15.32
N GLU A 430 11.45 -17.05 -14.75
CA GLU A 430 12.01 -18.28 -15.29
C GLU A 430 11.50 -18.54 -16.71
N GLY A 431 12.44 -18.81 -17.62
CA GLY A 431 12.14 -19.02 -19.05
C GLY A 431 12.04 -17.74 -19.89
N PHE A 432 12.25 -16.56 -19.32
CA PHE A 432 12.26 -15.30 -20.08
C PHE A 432 13.68 -14.83 -20.41
N THR A 433 13.88 -14.42 -21.66
CA THR A 433 15.12 -13.78 -22.13
C THR A 433 14.79 -12.37 -22.61
N PRO A 434 15.24 -11.32 -21.91
CA PRO A 434 14.99 -9.96 -22.32
C PRO A 434 15.84 -9.58 -23.53
N PRO A 435 15.45 -8.56 -24.33
CA PRO A 435 16.30 -7.93 -25.32
C PRO A 435 17.62 -7.44 -24.70
N ASP A 436 18.70 -7.51 -25.47
CA ASP A 436 20.05 -7.08 -25.00
C ASP A 436 20.11 -5.59 -24.71
N ASP A 437 19.37 -4.78 -25.47
CA ASP A 437 19.28 -3.33 -25.40
C ASP A 437 18.17 -2.84 -24.47
N SER A 438 17.61 -3.70 -23.61
CA SER A 438 16.56 -3.31 -22.66
C SER A 438 17.02 -2.13 -21.80
N PRO A 439 16.26 -1.02 -21.76
CA PRO A 439 16.61 0.16 -20.97
C PRO A 439 16.34 -0.02 -19.47
N LEU A 440 15.81 -1.18 -19.08
CA LEU A 440 15.40 -1.46 -17.69
C LEU A 440 16.61 -1.87 -16.84
N ASP A 441 16.58 -1.50 -15.56
CA ASP A 441 17.57 -1.96 -14.58
C ASP A 441 17.31 -3.42 -14.20
N ILE A 442 18.05 -4.32 -14.83
CA ILE A 442 17.84 -5.76 -14.73
C ILE A 442 19.01 -6.43 -14.00
N VAL A 443 18.70 -7.30 -13.06
CA VAL A 443 19.57 -8.37 -12.60
C VAL A 443 19.36 -9.54 -13.55
N ARG A 444 20.30 -9.81 -14.44
CA ARG A 444 20.18 -10.85 -15.48
C ARG A 444 20.30 -12.27 -14.89
N THR A 445 19.47 -12.53 -13.87
CA THR A 445 19.39 -13.81 -13.18
C THR A 445 17.94 -14.05 -12.78
N SER A 446 17.40 -15.22 -13.08
CA SER A 446 16.12 -15.68 -12.52
C SER A 446 16.34 -16.17 -11.11
N VAL A 447 15.40 -15.86 -10.23
CA VAL A 447 15.30 -16.47 -8.91
C VAL A 447 14.38 -17.71 -8.92
N ARG A 448 13.92 -18.14 -10.09
CA ARG A 448 13.15 -19.36 -10.38
C ARG A 448 11.81 -19.49 -9.66
N THR A 449 11.24 -18.39 -9.16
CA THR A 449 9.87 -18.41 -8.64
C THR A 449 8.89 -18.66 -9.79
N ASP A 450 7.66 -19.06 -9.45
CA ASP A 450 6.60 -19.31 -10.44
C ASP A 450 6.53 -18.16 -11.46
N PRO A 451 6.66 -18.43 -12.77
CA PRO A 451 6.69 -17.38 -13.79
C PRO A 451 5.30 -16.93 -14.24
N GLY A 452 4.22 -17.55 -13.73
CA GLY A 452 2.87 -17.37 -14.27
C GLY A 452 2.41 -15.93 -14.30
N LEU A 453 2.57 -15.17 -13.22
CA LEU A 453 2.19 -13.75 -13.18
C LEU A 453 2.99 -12.92 -14.18
N ALA A 454 4.30 -13.20 -14.33
CA ALA A 454 5.20 -12.41 -15.18
C ALA A 454 5.15 -12.78 -16.67
N LEU A 455 4.63 -13.97 -17.04
CA LEU A 455 4.60 -14.44 -18.41
C LEU A 455 3.20 -14.69 -18.97
N ARG A 456 2.21 -14.98 -18.10
CA ARG A 456 0.90 -15.52 -18.53
C ARG A 456 -0.28 -14.63 -18.19
N THR A 457 -0.02 -13.38 -17.80
CA THR A 457 -1.07 -12.42 -17.44
C THR A 457 -0.91 -11.12 -18.19
N ARG A 458 -1.89 -10.24 -18.05
CA ARG A 458 -1.86 -8.86 -18.57
C ARG A 458 -0.76 -8.00 -17.93
N LYS A 459 -0.11 -8.47 -16.86
CA LYS A 459 1.09 -7.87 -16.24
C LYS A 459 2.37 -8.58 -16.65
N GLY A 460 2.33 -9.37 -17.69
CA GLY A 460 3.37 -10.27 -18.14
C GLY A 460 4.54 -9.57 -18.81
N THR A 461 5.35 -8.82 -18.05
CA THR A 461 6.54 -8.13 -18.54
C THR A 461 7.77 -9.02 -18.69
N GLY A 462 7.73 -10.25 -18.17
CA GLY A 462 8.89 -11.14 -18.10
C GLY A 462 9.77 -10.92 -16.88
N PHE A 463 9.38 -10.03 -15.96
CA PHE A 463 10.19 -9.64 -14.82
C PHE A 463 9.45 -9.72 -13.49
N TYR A 464 10.24 -9.81 -12.41
CA TYR A 464 9.82 -9.56 -11.04
C TYR A 464 10.70 -8.50 -10.38
N LYS A 465 10.11 -7.51 -9.69
CA LYS A 465 10.90 -6.54 -8.95
C LYS A 465 11.53 -7.17 -7.71
N VAL A 466 12.72 -6.73 -7.34
CA VAL A 466 13.33 -7.03 -6.05
C VAL A 466 12.61 -6.23 -4.96
N PRO A 467 11.84 -6.87 -4.07
CA PRO A 467 11.11 -6.16 -3.01
C PRO A 467 12.06 -5.70 -1.90
N SER A 468 11.69 -4.61 -1.20
CA SER A 468 12.34 -4.25 0.05
C SER A 468 12.01 -5.28 1.14
N LEU A 469 13.00 -5.58 2.01
CA LEU A 469 12.81 -6.46 3.17
C LEU A 469 12.41 -5.70 4.46
N LYS A 470 12.28 -4.37 4.41
CA LYS A 470 11.81 -3.58 5.56
C LYS A 470 10.40 -3.99 5.94
N GLY A 471 10.17 -4.16 7.24
CA GLY A 471 8.85 -4.47 7.77
C GLY A 471 8.37 -5.91 7.52
N LEU A 472 9.27 -6.87 7.25
CA LEU A 472 8.88 -8.27 7.03
C LEU A 472 8.10 -8.85 8.21
N TRP A 473 8.28 -8.35 9.44
CA TRP A 473 7.63 -8.86 10.63
C TRP A 473 6.10 -8.68 10.64
N TYR A 474 5.56 -7.65 9.94
CA TYR A 474 4.11 -7.42 9.79
C TYR A 474 3.58 -7.74 8.38
N ARG A 475 4.47 -7.95 7.41
CA ARG A 475 4.13 -8.17 5.99
C ARG A 475 3.97 -9.65 5.66
N GLY A 476 3.03 -10.33 6.29
CA GLY A 476 2.78 -11.75 6.04
C GLY A 476 2.53 -12.09 4.56
N HIS A 477 2.64 -13.38 4.24
CA HIS A 477 2.72 -14.00 2.93
C HIS A 477 3.87 -13.46 2.07
N TYR A 478 4.71 -14.33 1.57
CA TYR A 478 5.92 -14.00 0.83
C TYR A 478 5.85 -14.56 -0.59
N LEU A 479 6.83 -14.22 -1.42
CA LEU A 479 6.84 -14.32 -2.87
C LEU A 479 5.78 -13.39 -3.50
N HIS A 480 5.76 -13.34 -4.85
CA HIS A 480 4.89 -12.43 -5.59
C HIS A 480 3.41 -12.84 -5.54
N ASP A 481 3.15 -14.12 -5.36
CA ASP A 481 1.82 -14.74 -5.33
C ASP A 481 1.30 -15.06 -3.90
N GLY A 482 2.15 -14.88 -2.88
CA GLY A 482 1.81 -15.20 -1.51
C GLY A 482 1.81 -16.69 -1.18
N SER A 483 2.50 -17.51 -1.96
CA SER A 483 2.55 -18.97 -1.76
C SER A 483 3.24 -19.39 -0.47
N VAL A 484 4.15 -18.59 0.06
CA VAL A 484 4.84 -18.82 1.33
C VAL A 484 4.21 -17.99 2.43
N ALA A 485 3.74 -18.59 3.51
CA ALA A 485 3.01 -17.89 4.56
C ALA A 485 3.91 -17.29 5.66
N SER A 486 5.12 -17.82 5.89
CA SER A 486 6.01 -17.38 6.97
C SER A 486 7.48 -17.37 6.56
N LEU A 487 8.33 -16.69 7.34
CA LEU A 487 9.78 -16.74 7.12
C LEU A 487 10.35 -18.13 7.41
N GLU A 488 9.76 -18.87 8.33
CA GLU A 488 10.11 -20.25 8.61
C GLU A 488 9.89 -21.12 7.37
N GLU A 489 8.73 -21.02 6.73
CA GLU A 489 8.43 -21.73 5.48
C GLU A 489 9.33 -21.25 4.33
N MET A 490 9.68 -19.96 4.28
CA MET A 490 10.56 -19.39 3.26
C MET A 490 11.93 -20.06 3.24
N PHE A 491 12.47 -20.41 4.42
CA PHE A 491 13.78 -21.04 4.58
C PHE A 491 13.70 -22.54 4.87
N ASP A 492 12.53 -23.15 4.69
CA ASP A 492 12.36 -24.60 4.79
C ASP A 492 12.68 -25.27 3.44
N PRO A 493 13.71 -26.14 3.34
CA PRO A 493 14.02 -26.86 2.10
C PRO A 493 12.91 -27.82 1.66
N ASP A 494 12.06 -28.29 2.59
CA ASP A 494 10.96 -29.19 2.28
C ASP A 494 9.89 -28.53 1.40
N ARG A 495 9.83 -27.19 1.35
CA ARG A 495 8.93 -26.47 0.43
C ARG A 495 9.20 -26.74 -1.06
N LEU A 496 10.37 -27.26 -1.40
CA LEU A 496 10.71 -27.62 -2.79
C LEU A 496 10.19 -29.02 -3.20
N ARG A 497 9.61 -29.79 -2.27
CA ARG A 497 9.10 -31.13 -2.55
C ARG A 497 7.65 -31.09 -3.03
N GLU A 498 7.30 -31.95 -3.97
CA GLU A 498 5.92 -32.11 -4.44
C GLU A 498 4.93 -32.54 -3.35
N THR A 499 5.45 -33.09 -2.24
CA THR A 499 4.67 -33.48 -1.07
C THR A 499 4.44 -32.34 -0.08
N HIS A 500 5.00 -31.14 -0.35
CA HIS A 500 4.82 -29.99 0.54
C HIS A 500 3.38 -29.50 0.51
N GLU A 501 2.82 -29.24 1.69
CA GLU A 501 1.51 -28.62 1.86
C GLU A 501 1.68 -27.12 2.12
N PRO A 502 1.50 -26.24 1.09
CA PRO A 502 1.70 -24.82 1.24
C PRO A 502 0.72 -24.20 2.24
N LYS A 503 1.21 -23.32 3.09
CA LYS A 503 0.40 -22.57 4.06
C LYS A 503 -0.13 -21.23 3.52
N GLY A 504 0.44 -20.76 2.40
CA GLY A 504 0.02 -19.58 1.67
C GLY A 504 -0.94 -19.89 0.52
N PHE A 505 -0.83 -19.12 -0.58
CA PHE A 505 -1.64 -19.34 -1.77
C PHE A 505 -1.45 -20.74 -2.33
N THR A 506 -2.57 -21.43 -2.52
CA THR A 506 -2.64 -22.74 -3.17
C THR A 506 -3.85 -22.76 -4.11
N PRO A 507 -3.69 -23.15 -5.37
CA PRO A 507 -4.81 -23.26 -6.29
C PRO A 507 -5.91 -24.19 -5.76
N PRO A 508 -7.19 -23.94 -6.06
CA PRO A 508 -8.28 -24.80 -5.62
C PRO A 508 -8.08 -26.24 -6.08
N GLY A 509 -8.36 -27.20 -5.16
CA GLY A 509 -8.22 -28.64 -5.42
C GLY A 509 -6.78 -29.18 -5.32
N VAL A 510 -5.80 -28.33 -5.07
CA VAL A 510 -4.40 -28.74 -4.83
C VAL A 510 -4.18 -28.83 -3.31
N VAL A 511 -3.71 -29.99 -2.83
CA VAL A 511 -3.39 -30.19 -1.40
C VAL A 511 -1.90 -30.02 -1.17
N SER A 512 -1.07 -30.58 -2.05
CA SER A 512 0.38 -30.49 -1.96
C SER A 512 0.99 -30.07 -3.28
N ARG A 513 2.04 -29.28 -3.22
CA ARG A 513 2.86 -28.89 -4.36
C ARG A 513 4.20 -28.34 -3.91
N ALA A 514 5.21 -28.43 -4.74
CA ALA A 514 6.44 -27.67 -4.55
C ALA A 514 6.20 -26.16 -4.67
N ILE A 515 6.94 -25.36 -3.89
CA ILE A 515 7.06 -23.91 -4.05
C ILE A 515 8.49 -23.62 -4.51
N PRO A 516 8.75 -23.53 -5.83
CA PRO A 516 10.09 -23.37 -6.37
C PRO A 516 10.62 -21.95 -6.22
N GLY A 517 11.92 -21.83 -6.41
CA GLY A 517 12.64 -20.54 -6.53
C GLY A 517 13.00 -19.90 -5.22
N HIS A 518 13.81 -18.84 -5.32
CA HIS A 518 14.40 -18.14 -4.19
C HIS A 518 15.07 -19.09 -3.19
N GLU A 519 15.92 -19.96 -3.71
CA GLU A 519 16.51 -21.07 -2.95
C GLU A 519 17.69 -20.64 -2.05
N PHE A 520 17.88 -19.35 -1.87
CA PHE A 520 18.92 -18.77 -1.02
C PHE A 520 18.62 -19.05 0.46
N GLY A 521 19.63 -19.55 1.19
CA GLY A 521 19.52 -19.85 2.61
C GLY A 521 18.83 -21.18 2.96
N LEU A 522 18.50 -22.03 1.98
CA LEU A 522 17.90 -23.35 2.23
C LEU A 522 18.92 -24.38 2.78
N GLU A 523 20.21 -24.15 2.53
CA GLU A 523 21.30 -25.02 3.03
C GLU A 523 21.79 -24.64 4.44
N LEU A 524 21.23 -23.58 5.03
CA LEU A 524 21.58 -23.15 6.38
C LEU A 524 21.21 -24.22 7.42
N THR A 525 22.00 -24.31 8.47
CA THR A 525 21.65 -25.11 9.65
C THR A 525 20.39 -24.56 10.33
N ALA A 526 19.78 -25.33 11.20
CA ALA A 526 18.58 -24.91 11.93
C ALA A 526 18.84 -23.62 12.74
N ASP A 527 20.00 -23.54 13.41
CA ASP A 527 20.37 -22.37 14.22
C ASP A 527 20.62 -21.14 13.36
N GLU A 528 21.34 -21.28 12.24
CA GLU A 528 21.58 -20.18 11.31
C GLU A 528 20.28 -19.66 10.67
N ARG A 529 19.29 -20.53 10.41
CA ARG A 529 17.97 -20.10 9.94
C ARG A 529 17.26 -19.26 11.00
N VAL A 530 17.31 -19.66 12.27
CA VAL A 530 16.71 -18.89 13.37
C VAL A 530 17.38 -17.52 13.51
N GLU A 531 18.70 -17.45 13.39
CA GLU A 531 19.45 -16.19 13.44
C GLU A 531 19.12 -15.28 12.25
N LEU A 532 19.12 -15.83 11.04
CA LEU A 532 18.75 -15.07 9.82
C LEU A 532 17.32 -14.52 9.93
N ILE A 533 16.36 -15.32 10.39
CA ILE A 533 14.97 -14.89 10.58
C ILE A 533 14.87 -13.79 11.64
N ALA A 534 15.66 -13.89 12.74
CA ALA A 534 15.69 -12.83 13.75
C ALA A 534 16.15 -11.49 13.16
N PHE A 535 17.21 -11.50 12.34
CA PHE A 535 17.66 -10.32 11.61
C PHE A 535 16.58 -9.76 10.67
N LEU A 536 15.98 -10.62 9.85
CA LEU A 536 14.95 -10.21 8.89
C LEU A 536 13.70 -9.62 9.57
N ARG A 537 13.36 -10.12 10.76
CA ARG A 537 12.26 -9.57 11.57
C ARG A 537 12.63 -8.24 12.23
N ALA A 538 13.91 -8.00 12.50
CA ALA A 538 14.38 -6.74 13.05
C ALA A 538 14.43 -5.60 12.01
N LEU A 539 14.29 -5.90 10.71
CA LEU A 539 14.21 -4.91 9.63
C LEU A 539 12.80 -4.30 9.59
#